data_f12de7e9702bd811f35f1ff8c9b48b09
#
_entry.id   f12de7e9702bd811f35f1ff8c9b48b09
#
_cell.length_a   1.000
_cell.length_b   1.000
_cell.length_c   1.000
_cell.angle_alpha   90.00
_cell.angle_beta   90.00
_cell.angle_gamma   90.00
#
_symmetry.space_group_name_H-M   'P 1'
#
loop_
_entity.id
_entity.type
_entity.pdbx_description
1 polymer ?
#
loop_
_entity_poly.entity_id
_entity_poly.type
_entity_poly.pdbx_seq_one_letter_code
_entity_poly.pdbx_strand_id
1 'polypeptide(L)'
;KPDIPGLDTFRGDVVHSEGFDSGAPYAGKKAIIIGTGSSGNDIALDLHSFNCHTTLVQRGSSTVVSIEPSAKLNYALYDENPSVEDCDLLASAVTPPLLIKGYQAAVKRMMELDKEMIDGLEGIGFKFDVGEDRTGHQMKYRRRGGGYNLDAGSSELMIKGEIALVQNDQIERYCAEGAQLLDGTVVPADLIVLGTGYFPQRELVRRALGEEVA
;
A
#
# COMPACT_ATOMS: atom_id res chain seq x y z
N LYS A 1 3.02 16.17 5.81
CA LYS A 1 1.73 16.09 5.13
C LYS A 1 1.95 16.59 3.70
N PRO A 2 1.56 15.84 2.67
CA PRO A 2 1.67 16.32 1.29
C PRO A 2 0.72 17.52 1.08
N ASP A 3 1.10 18.39 0.15
CA ASP A 3 0.20 19.42 -0.36
C ASP A 3 -0.75 18.78 -1.37
N ILE A 4 -2.03 18.76 -1.05
CA ILE A 4 -3.08 18.14 -1.88
C ILE A 4 -4.11 19.22 -2.19
N PRO A 5 -4.31 19.58 -3.47
CA PRO A 5 -5.20 20.67 -3.86
C PRO A 5 -6.62 20.54 -3.29
N GLY A 6 -7.05 21.56 -2.56
CA GLY A 6 -8.40 21.65 -1.99
C GLY A 6 -8.65 20.87 -0.71
N LEU A 7 -7.67 20.07 -0.24
CA LEU A 7 -7.84 19.27 0.99
C LEU A 7 -8.07 20.12 2.24
N ASP A 8 -7.57 21.35 2.25
CA ASP A 8 -7.78 22.35 3.30
C ASP A 8 -9.23 22.86 3.41
N THR A 9 -10.02 22.68 2.35
CA THR A 9 -11.45 23.06 2.32
C THR A 9 -12.39 21.95 2.80
N PHE A 10 -11.87 20.72 2.96
CA PHE A 10 -12.67 19.58 3.39
C PHE A 10 -13.22 19.78 4.80
N ARG A 11 -14.52 19.48 5.00
CA ARG A 11 -15.23 19.72 6.27
C ARG A 11 -15.24 18.52 7.21
N GLY A 12 -14.88 17.35 6.73
CA GLY A 12 -14.76 16.14 7.55
C GLY A 12 -13.37 16.04 8.21
N ASP A 13 -13.10 14.88 8.76
CA ASP A 13 -11.83 14.60 9.43
C ASP A 13 -10.72 14.26 8.42
N VAL A 14 -9.51 14.79 8.62
CA VAL A 14 -8.32 14.45 7.84
C VAL A 14 -7.26 13.91 8.77
N VAL A 15 -6.96 12.61 8.63
CA VAL A 15 -6.03 11.89 9.49
C VAL A 15 -4.90 11.28 8.66
N HIS A 16 -3.66 11.35 9.13
CA HIS A 16 -2.57 10.56 8.55
C HIS A 16 -2.66 9.11 9.06
N SER A 17 -2.23 8.13 8.27
CA SER A 17 -2.26 6.71 8.67
C SER A 17 -1.59 6.42 10.02
N GLU A 18 -0.59 7.22 10.42
CA GLU A 18 0.07 7.14 11.72
C GLU A 18 -0.87 7.47 12.91
N GLY A 19 -1.83 8.36 12.70
CA GLY A 19 -2.80 8.78 13.73
C GLY A 19 -4.17 8.12 13.61
N PHE A 20 -4.30 7.12 12.74
CA PHE A 20 -5.54 6.34 12.61
C PHE A 20 -5.51 5.17 13.58
N ASP A 21 -6.44 5.15 14.52
CA ASP A 21 -6.55 4.08 15.54
C ASP A 21 -7.57 3.01 15.14
N SER A 22 -8.75 3.41 14.67
CA SER A 22 -9.86 2.49 14.35
C SER A 22 -10.95 3.15 13.51
N GLY A 23 -11.65 2.36 12.72
CA GLY A 23 -12.85 2.75 11.99
C GLY A 23 -14.10 2.89 12.85
N ALA A 24 -14.09 2.45 14.10
CA ALA A 24 -15.26 2.45 14.97
C ALA A 24 -15.98 3.82 15.09
N PRO A 25 -15.28 4.97 15.22
CA PRO A 25 -15.93 6.29 15.24
C PRO A 25 -16.61 6.68 13.91
N TYR A 26 -16.29 5.96 12.85
CA TYR A 26 -16.78 6.22 11.50
C TYR A 26 -17.75 5.14 11.01
N ALA A 27 -18.26 4.29 11.89
CA ALA A 27 -19.19 3.21 11.53
C ALA A 27 -20.35 3.71 10.66
N GLY A 28 -20.55 3.07 9.50
CA GLY A 28 -21.59 3.43 8.52
C GLY A 28 -21.33 4.73 7.75
N LYS A 29 -20.24 5.44 7.99
CA LYS A 29 -19.87 6.68 7.29
C LYS A 29 -19.09 6.39 6.00
N LYS A 30 -18.74 7.46 5.28
CA LYS A 30 -17.99 7.42 4.02
C LYS A 30 -16.54 7.81 4.27
N ALA A 31 -15.61 7.03 3.75
CA ALA A 31 -14.18 7.29 3.91
C ALA A 31 -13.44 7.22 2.58
N ILE A 32 -12.54 8.16 2.37
CA ILE A 32 -11.56 8.15 1.27
C ILE A 32 -10.18 7.89 1.88
N ILE A 33 -9.44 6.96 1.32
CA ILE A 33 -8.06 6.66 1.71
C ILE A 33 -7.15 6.96 0.53
N ILE A 34 -6.22 7.90 0.70
CA ILE A 34 -5.28 8.30 -0.33
C ILE A 34 -4.02 7.44 -0.21
N GLY A 35 -3.89 6.45 -1.08
CA GLY A 35 -2.76 5.51 -1.15
C GLY A 35 -3.19 4.06 -1.06
N THR A 36 -2.52 3.21 -1.85
CA THR A 36 -2.77 1.77 -2.01
C THR A 36 -1.57 0.92 -1.56
N GLY A 37 -0.78 1.41 -0.61
CA GLY A 37 0.22 0.64 0.12
C GLY A 37 -0.41 -0.13 1.28
N SER A 38 0.39 -0.91 2.04
CA SER A 38 -0.09 -1.74 3.15
C SER A 38 -0.95 -0.94 4.13
N SER A 39 -0.47 0.20 4.63
CA SER A 39 -1.26 1.01 5.58
C SER A 39 -2.62 1.45 5.03
N GLY A 40 -2.69 1.82 3.74
CA GLY A 40 -3.96 2.21 3.12
C GLY A 40 -4.94 1.05 3.02
N ASN A 41 -4.44 -0.13 2.65
CA ASN A 41 -5.26 -1.34 2.54
C ASN A 41 -5.69 -1.88 3.91
N ASP A 42 -4.80 -1.88 4.92
CA ASP A 42 -5.14 -2.30 6.28
C ASP A 42 -6.21 -1.40 6.90
N ILE A 43 -6.11 -0.08 6.71
CA ILE A 43 -7.11 0.89 7.15
C ILE A 43 -8.43 0.70 6.40
N ALA A 44 -8.37 0.37 5.09
CA ALA A 44 -9.57 0.09 4.32
C ALA A 44 -10.32 -1.15 4.83
N LEU A 45 -9.59 -2.21 5.21
CA LEU A 45 -10.15 -3.40 5.84
C LEU A 45 -10.79 -3.08 7.20
N ASP A 46 -10.11 -2.31 8.03
CA ASP A 46 -10.63 -1.91 9.34
C ASP A 46 -11.92 -1.09 9.19
N LEU A 47 -11.91 -0.05 8.36
CA LEU A 47 -13.10 0.76 8.06
C LEU A 47 -14.25 -0.09 7.49
N HIS A 48 -13.96 -1.00 6.56
CA HIS A 48 -14.95 -1.91 5.99
C HIS A 48 -15.59 -2.80 7.08
N SER A 49 -14.80 -3.28 8.05
CA SER A 49 -15.30 -4.10 9.16
C SER A 49 -16.34 -3.37 10.04
N PHE A 50 -16.32 -2.04 10.06
CA PHE A 50 -17.31 -1.18 10.70
C PHE A 50 -18.41 -0.68 9.73
N ASN A 51 -18.59 -1.34 8.58
CA ASN A 51 -19.56 -0.99 7.54
C ASN A 51 -19.40 0.43 6.99
N CYS A 52 -18.17 0.97 6.94
CA CYS A 52 -17.91 2.22 6.26
C CYS A 52 -17.95 2.00 4.74
N HIS A 53 -18.47 2.99 4.01
CA HIS A 53 -18.36 3.04 2.55
C HIS A 53 -16.96 3.56 2.19
N THR A 54 -16.05 2.66 1.88
CA THR A 54 -14.62 2.95 1.73
C THR A 54 -14.22 3.09 0.27
N THR A 55 -13.48 4.14 -0.06
CA THR A 55 -12.88 4.37 -1.37
C THR A 55 -11.36 4.50 -1.23
N LEU A 56 -10.63 3.65 -1.93
CA LEU A 56 -9.18 3.77 -2.09
C LEU A 56 -8.84 4.63 -3.30
N VAL A 57 -7.92 5.59 -3.12
CA VAL A 57 -7.39 6.42 -4.20
C VAL A 57 -5.98 5.96 -4.56
N GLN A 58 -5.82 5.50 -5.79
CA GLN A 58 -4.54 5.04 -6.31
C GLN A 58 -3.85 6.11 -7.14
N ARG A 59 -2.65 6.56 -6.71
CA ARG A 59 -1.84 7.54 -7.44
C ARG A 59 -0.90 6.90 -8.45
N GLY A 60 -0.20 5.88 -8.04
CA GLY A 60 0.78 5.17 -8.86
C GLY A 60 0.60 3.66 -8.72
N SER A 61 1.32 2.90 -9.53
CA SER A 61 1.28 1.43 -9.44
C SER A 61 1.79 0.91 -8.10
N SER A 62 1.21 -0.18 -7.65
CA SER A 62 1.60 -0.89 -6.44
C SER A 62 1.85 -2.37 -6.72
N THR A 63 2.86 -2.94 -6.06
CA THR A 63 3.03 -4.39 -6.02
C THR A 63 2.10 -4.95 -4.95
N VAL A 64 1.25 -5.88 -5.31
CA VAL A 64 0.39 -6.60 -4.36
C VAL A 64 0.79 -8.06 -4.35
N VAL A 65 0.93 -8.63 -3.17
CA VAL A 65 1.19 -10.06 -2.97
C VAL A 65 0.33 -10.56 -1.83
N SER A 66 -0.24 -11.75 -1.96
CA SER A 66 -0.92 -12.41 -0.84
C SER A 66 0.07 -12.70 0.29
N ILE A 67 -0.39 -12.62 1.55
CA ILE A 67 0.44 -13.04 2.69
C ILE A 67 0.76 -14.52 2.54
N GLU A 68 -0.25 -15.35 2.32
CA GLU A 68 -0.13 -16.76 1.99
C GLU A 68 -0.81 -17.02 0.62
N PRO A 69 -0.18 -17.73 -0.27
CA PRO A 69 1.13 -18.41 -0.14
C PRO A 69 2.35 -17.55 -0.51
N SER A 70 2.17 -16.37 -1.10
CA SER A 70 3.21 -15.70 -1.87
C SER A 70 4.28 -15.01 -1.03
N ALA A 71 3.92 -14.14 -0.07
CA ALA A 71 4.90 -13.42 0.75
C ALA A 71 5.72 -14.38 1.62
N LYS A 72 5.10 -15.49 2.06
CA LYS A 72 5.72 -16.54 2.86
C LYS A 72 6.89 -17.24 2.13
N LEU A 73 6.91 -17.24 0.80
CA LEU A 73 8.04 -17.82 0.03
C LEU A 73 9.40 -17.23 0.39
N ASN A 74 9.44 -15.99 0.86
CA ASN A 74 10.71 -15.36 1.27
C ASN A 74 11.28 -15.96 2.56
N TYR A 75 10.50 -16.72 3.29
CA TYR A 75 10.87 -17.38 4.55
C TYR A 75 11.01 -18.90 4.40
N ALA A 76 10.93 -19.44 3.16
CA ALA A 76 10.98 -20.88 2.91
C ALA A 76 12.25 -21.55 3.47
N LEU A 77 13.39 -20.81 3.52
CA LEU A 77 14.61 -21.32 4.12
C LEU A 77 14.43 -21.78 5.57
N TYR A 78 13.56 -21.10 6.34
CA TYR A 78 13.29 -21.41 7.74
C TYR A 78 12.38 -22.64 7.93
N ASP A 79 11.69 -23.06 6.87
CA ASP A 79 10.83 -24.25 6.87
C ASP A 79 11.60 -25.55 6.50
N GLU A 80 12.88 -25.45 6.08
CA GLU A 80 13.68 -26.54 5.50
C GLU A 80 14.61 -27.25 6.49
N ASN A 81 14.36 -27.19 7.80
CA ASN A 81 15.12 -27.87 8.86
C ASN A 81 16.53 -27.38 9.26
N PRO A 82 17.19 -26.36 8.71
CA PRO A 82 18.36 -25.79 9.36
C PRO A 82 17.97 -25.16 10.71
N SER A 83 18.94 -24.94 11.60
CA SER A 83 18.69 -24.12 12.79
C SER A 83 18.37 -22.68 12.41
N VAL A 84 17.65 -21.95 13.27
CA VAL A 84 17.35 -20.53 13.03
C VAL A 84 18.64 -19.73 12.85
N GLU A 85 19.67 -20.05 13.64
CA GLU A 85 20.99 -19.42 13.57
C GLU A 85 21.68 -19.65 12.22
N ASP A 86 21.56 -20.86 11.66
CA ASP A 86 22.09 -21.16 10.32
C ASP A 86 21.30 -20.42 9.23
N CYS A 87 19.98 -20.36 9.35
CA CYS A 87 19.14 -19.60 8.41
C CYS A 87 19.50 -18.11 8.44
N ASP A 88 19.65 -17.52 9.61
CA ASP A 88 20.05 -16.11 9.77
C ASP A 88 21.43 -15.84 9.17
N LEU A 89 22.38 -16.75 9.38
CA LEU A 89 23.71 -16.64 8.79
C LEU A 89 23.65 -16.70 7.27
N LEU A 90 22.94 -17.69 6.71
CA LEU A 90 22.75 -17.82 5.26
C LEU A 90 22.07 -16.60 4.66
N ALA A 91 20.97 -16.13 5.27
CA ALA A 91 20.24 -14.96 4.80
C ALA A 91 21.10 -13.68 4.83
N SER A 92 21.94 -13.53 5.86
CA SER A 92 22.84 -12.38 6.02
C SER A 92 24.04 -12.40 5.09
N ALA A 93 24.50 -13.61 4.68
CA ALA A 93 25.66 -13.78 3.81
C ALA A 93 25.35 -13.54 2.31
N VAL A 94 24.08 -13.37 1.93
CA VAL A 94 23.68 -13.21 0.53
C VAL A 94 24.17 -11.86 0.00
N THR A 95 25.00 -11.91 -1.06
CA THR A 95 25.49 -10.70 -1.72
C THR A 95 24.37 -9.98 -2.49
N PRO A 96 24.41 -8.63 -2.65
CA PRO A 96 23.34 -7.90 -3.35
C PRO A 96 23.01 -8.42 -4.75
N PRO A 97 23.96 -8.80 -5.63
CA PRO A 97 23.62 -9.35 -6.93
C PRO A 97 22.87 -10.69 -6.86
N LEU A 98 23.19 -11.54 -5.89
CA LEU A 98 22.52 -12.82 -5.69
C LEU A 98 21.13 -12.61 -5.09
N LEU A 99 21.00 -11.68 -4.15
CA LEU A 99 19.72 -11.28 -3.56
C LEU A 99 18.73 -10.80 -4.62
N ILE A 100 19.17 -9.94 -5.56
CA ILE A 100 18.35 -9.47 -6.68
C ILE A 100 17.84 -10.65 -7.53
N LYS A 101 18.73 -11.58 -7.89
CA LYS A 101 18.34 -12.78 -8.65
C LYS A 101 17.33 -13.66 -7.89
N GLY A 102 17.53 -13.82 -6.59
CA GLY A 102 16.61 -14.56 -5.72
C GLY A 102 15.22 -13.91 -5.71
N TYR A 103 15.14 -12.60 -5.54
CA TYR A 103 13.86 -11.88 -5.56
C TYR A 103 13.17 -11.93 -6.93
N GLN A 104 13.93 -11.85 -8.03
CA GLN A 104 13.36 -12.00 -9.38
C GLN A 104 12.73 -13.39 -9.59
N ALA A 105 13.39 -14.44 -9.09
CA ALA A 105 12.85 -15.80 -9.14
C ALA A 105 11.61 -15.95 -8.24
N ALA A 106 11.64 -15.41 -7.02
CA ALA A 106 10.51 -15.43 -6.11
C ALA A 106 9.29 -14.69 -6.68
N VAL A 107 9.51 -13.49 -7.25
CA VAL A 107 8.43 -12.71 -7.88
C VAL A 107 7.76 -13.46 -9.01
N LYS A 108 8.53 -14.15 -9.86
CA LYS A 108 7.95 -15.01 -10.91
C LYS A 108 6.99 -16.03 -10.32
N ARG A 109 7.39 -16.69 -9.24
CA ARG A 109 6.54 -17.68 -8.56
C ARG A 109 5.33 -17.05 -7.88
N MET A 110 5.50 -15.91 -7.22
CA MET A 110 4.40 -15.15 -6.60
C MET A 110 3.34 -14.74 -7.63
N MET A 111 3.74 -14.25 -8.80
CA MET A 111 2.81 -13.91 -9.87
C MET A 111 2.00 -15.11 -10.39
N GLU A 112 2.60 -16.31 -10.39
CA GLU A 112 1.87 -17.54 -10.75
C GLU A 112 0.85 -17.92 -9.67
N LEU A 113 1.23 -17.80 -8.39
CA LEU A 113 0.39 -18.16 -7.26
C LEU A 113 -0.78 -17.17 -7.07
N ASP A 114 -0.51 -15.88 -7.25
CA ASP A 114 -1.47 -14.80 -7.04
C ASP A 114 -2.19 -14.39 -8.34
N LYS A 115 -2.07 -15.19 -9.40
CA LYS A 115 -2.57 -14.82 -10.74
C LYS A 115 -4.04 -14.39 -10.74
N GLU A 116 -4.92 -15.12 -10.06
CA GLU A 116 -6.35 -14.81 -10.02
C GLU A 116 -6.62 -13.46 -9.34
N MET A 117 -5.94 -13.19 -8.24
CA MET A 117 -6.02 -11.91 -7.54
C MET A 117 -5.49 -10.75 -8.41
N ILE A 118 -4.35 -10.95 -9.07
CA ILE A 118 -3.74 -9.94 -9.95
C ILE A 118 -4.65 -9.64 -11.13
N ASP A 119 -5.12 -10.68 -11.84
CA ASP A 119 -6.05 -10.52 -12.96
C ASP A 119 -7.34 -9.80 -12.53
N GLY A 120 -7.87 -10.11 -11.35
CA GLY A 120 -9.04 -9.46 -10.80
C GLY A 120 -8.81 -7.97 -10.50
N LEU A 121 -7.67 -7.64 -9.89
CA LEU A 121 -7.29 -6.25 -9.61
C LEU A 121 -7.08 -5.45 -10.90
N GLU A 122 -6.37 -6.00 -11.88
CA GLU A 122 -6.20 -5.35 -13.20
C GLU A 122 -7.55 -5.18 -13.90
N GLY A 123 -8.45 -6.15 -13.76
CA GLY A 123 -9.81 -6.11 -14.32
C GLY A 123 -10.66 -4.94 -13.81
N ILE A 124 -10.42 -4.46 -12.60
CA ILE A 124 -11.09 -3.27 -12.03
C ILE A 124 -10.29 -1.97 -12.23
N GLY A 125 -9.19 -2.01 -13.00
CA GLY A 125 -8.36 -0.85 -13.32
C GLY A 125 -7.30 -0.52 -12.27
N PHE A 126 -6.97 -1.45 -11.36
CA PHE A 126 -5.86 -1.28 -10.43
C PHE A 126 -4.53 -1.30 -11.20
N LYS A 127 -3.69 -0.30 -10.96
CA LYS A 127 -2.35 -0.19 -11.56
C LYS A 127 -1.38 -1.08 -10.79
N PHE A 128 -1.19 -2.32 -11.28
CA PHE A 128 -0.28 -3.30 -10.69
C PHE A 128 1.14 -3.17 -11.28
N ASP A 129 2.18 -3.47 -10.50
CA ASP A 129 3.55 -3.64 -10.96
C ASP A 129 4.35 -4.63 -10.11
N VAL A 130 5.50 -5.05 -10.60
CA VAL A 130 6.43 -5.96 -9.93
C VAL A 130 7.78 -5.30 -9.56
N GLY A 131 7.82 -3.96 -9.53
CA GLY A 131 9.04 -3.19 -9.31
C GLY A 131 9.86 -3.00 -10.60
N GLU A 132 10.72 -1.98 -10.60
CA GLU A 132 11.49 -1.51 -11.79
C GLU A 132 12.39 -2.60 -12.38
N ASP A 133 12.95 -3.46 -11.53
CA ASP A 133 13.85 -4.56 -11.90
C ASP A 133 13.24 -5.95 -11.66
N ARG A 134 11.91 -6.03 -11.51
CA ARG A 134 11.14 -7.24 -11.26
C ARG A 134 11.51 -7.94 -9.95
N THR A 135 11.91 -7.19 -8.94
CA THR A 135 12.26 -7.69 -7.60
C THR A 135 11.11 -7.58 -6.59
N GLY A 136 9.96 -7.07 -7.04
CA GLY A 136 8.72 -7.03 -6.27
C GLY A 136 8.76 -6.16 -5.01
N HIS A 137 7.92 -6.54 -4.04
CA HIS A 137 7.75 -5.81 -2.80
C HIS A 137 9.03 -5.72 -1.96
N GLN A 138 9.89 -6.73 -1.98
CA GLN A 138 11.11 -6.79 -1.16
C GLN A 138 12.09 -5.65 -1.46
N MET A 139 12.37 -5.37 -2.74
CA MET A 139 13.26 -4.27 -3.09
C MET A 139 12.54 -2.91 -3.01
N LYS A 140 11.23 -2.85 -3.21
CA LYS A 140 10.45 -1.63 -2.92
C LYS A 140 10.55 -1.25 -1.45
N TYR A 141 10.41 -2.22 -0.54
CA TYR A 141 10.64 -2.01 0.89
C TYR A 141 12.04 -1.47 1.17
N ARG A 142 13.08 -2.15 0.68
CA ARG A 142 14.48 -1.77 0.93
C ARG A 142 14.86 -0.40 0.35
N ARG A 143 14.32 -0.04 -0.81
CA ARG A 143 14.67 1.20 -1.52
C ARG A 143 13.81 2.39 -1.12
N ARG A 144 12.51 2.17 -0.85
CA ARG A 144 11.52 3.25 -0.71
C ARG A 144 10.68 3.16 0.57
N GLY A 145 10.69 2.03 1.26
CA GLY A 145 9.84 1.79 2.42
C GLY A 145 8.34 1.76 2.10
N GLY A 146 7.95 1.56 0.82
CA GLY A 146 6.54 1.58 0.41
C GLY A 146 6.33 1.27 -1.07
N GLY A 147 5.09 1.46 -1.57
CA GLY A 147 4.70 1.14 -2.95
C GLY A 147 4.34 -0.33 -3.14
N TYR A 148 4.01 -1.02 -2.07
CA TYR A 148 3.54 -2.41 -2.08
C TYR A 148 2.45 -2.62 -1.04
N ASN A 149 1.69 -3.70 -1.20
CA ASN A 149 0.72 -4.22 -0.24
C ASN A 149 0.99 -5.72 0.00
N LEU A 150 1.04 -6.13 1.27
CA LEU A 150 0.93 -7.52 1.68
C LEU A 150 -0.55 -7.77 1.97
N ASP A 151 -1.24 -8.39 1.01
CA ASP A 151 -2.69 -8.44 1.02
C ASP A 151 -3.26 -9.36 2.10
N ALA A 152 -4.01 -8.77 3.01
CA ALA A 152 -4.76 -9.45 4.07
C ALA A 152 -6.26 -9.61 3.74
N GLY A 153 -6.65 -9.44 2.46
CA GLY A 153 -8.03 -9.59 1.99
C GLY A 153 -8.64 -8.35 1.35
N SER A 154 -7.96 -7.21 1.35
CA SER A 154 -8.45 -5.96 0.73
C SER A 154 -8.64 -6.09 -0.77
N SER A 155 -7.80 -6.87 -1.45
CA SER A 155 -7.91 -7.11 -2.89
C SER A 155 -9.22 -7.78 -3.26
N GLU A 156 -9.64 -8.78 -2.51
CA GLU A 156 -10.91 -9.47 -2.74
C GLU A 156 -12.10 -8.52 -2.60
N LEU A 157 -12.09 -7.65 -1.59
CA LEU A 157 -13.15 -6.66 -1.38
C LEU A 157 -13.18 -5.60 -2.48
N MET A 158 -12.02 -5.18 -2.99
CA MET A 158 -11.94 -4.29 -4.16
C MET A 158 -12.50 -4.97 -5.41
N ILE A 159 -12.12 -6.21 -5.69
CA ILE A 159 -12.59 -6.98 -6.86
C ILE A 159 -14.11 -7.17 -6.80
N LYS A 160 -14.68 -7.39 -5.61
CA LYS A 160 -16.13 -7.49 -5.39
C LYS A 160 -16.86 -6.14 -5.43
N GLY A 161 -16.14 -5.02 -5.45
CA GLY A 161 -16.72 -3.68 -5.41
C GLY A 161 -17.21 -3.24 -4.02
N GLU A 162 -16.85 -3.97 -2.96
CA GLU A 162 -17.19 -3.61 -1.57
C GLU A 162 -16.27 -2.49 -1.04
N ILE A 163 -15.04 -2.40 -1.55
CA ILE A 163 -14.15 -1.25 -1.43
C ILE A 163 -13.99 -0.64 -2.83
N ALA A 164 -14.39 0.61 -3.00
CA ALA A 164 -14.28 1.30 -4.28
C ALA A 164 -12.83 1.70 -4.58
N LEU A 165 -12.46 1.71 -5.86
CA LEU A 165 -11.17 2.18 -6.35
C LEU A 165 -11.36 3.39 -7.25
N VAL A 166 -10.61 4.47 -7.00
CA VAL A 166 -10.55 5.67 -7.84
C VAL A 166 -9.09 5.94 -8.18
N GLN A 167 -8.82 6.23 -9.44
CA GLN A 167 -7.48 6.65 -9.85
C GLN A 167 -7.28 8.14 -9.54
N ASN A 168 -6.11 8.50 -9.00
CA ASN A 168 -5.83 9.89 -8.62
C ASN A 168 -5.87 10.86 -9.81
N ASP A 169 -5.58 10.38 -11.01
CA ASP A 169 -5.67 11.17 -12.25
C ASP A 169 -7.12 11.45 -12.70
N GLN A 170 -8.12 10.82 -12.10
CA GLN A 170 -9.54 11.12 -12.26
C GLN A 170 -10.02 12.22 -11.31
N ILE A 171 -9.24 12.55 -10.26
CA ILE A 171 -9.60 13.57 -9.28
C ILE A 171 -9.09 14.93 -9.74
N GLU A 172 -10.00 15.88 -9.89
CA GLU A 172 -9.69 17.27 -10.20
C GLU A 172 -9.13 17.99 -8.96
N ARG A 173 -9.83 17.84 -7.83
CA ARG A 173 -9.48 18.45 -6.54
C ARG A 173 -10.25 17.82 -5.40
N TYR A 174 -9.81 18.07 -4.18
CA TYR A 174 -10.64 17.84 -3.00
C TYR A 174 -11.50 19.06 -2.73
N CYS A 175 -12.66 18.86 -2.09
CA CYS A 175 -13.64 19.90 -1.81
C CYS A 175 -14.27 19.67 -0.42
N ALA A 176 -15.20 20.55 -0.03
CA ALA A 176 -15.83 20.48 1.28
C ALA A 176 -16.54 19.15 1.57
N GLU A 177 -17.03 18.46 0.54
CA GLU A 177 -17.81 17.22 0.64
C GLU A 177 -17.00 15.95 0.37
N GLY A 178 -15.76 16.04 -0.15
CA GLY A 178 -14.95 14.87 -0.52
C GLY A 178 -14.02 15.12 -1.70
N ALA A 179 -13.98 14.21 -2.69
CA ALA A 179 -13.15 14.34 -3.88
C ALA A 179 -14.02 14.62 -5.12
N GLN A 180 -13.77 15.74 -5.81
CA GLN A 180 -14.41 16.07 -7.07
C GLN A 180 -13.63 15.45 -8.23
N LEU A 181 -14.32 14.67 -9.06
CA LEU A 181 -13.76 14.05 -10.25
C LEU A 181 -13.78 15.03 -11.44
N LEU A 182 -12.99 14.71 -12.47
CA LEU A 182 -12.89 15.50 -13.71
C LEU A 182 -14.23 15.64 -14.47
N ASP A 183 -15.15 14.69 -14.28
CA ASP A 183 -16.50 14.73 -14.86
C ASP A 183 -17.50 15.54 -14.03
N GLY A 184 -17.05 16.16 -12.93
CA GLY A 184 -17.85 16.94 -12.01
C GLY A 184 -18.54 16.12 -10.92
N THR A 185 -18.49 14.78 -10.96
CA THR A 185 -19.02 13.91 -9.90
C THR A 185 -18.24 14.11 -8.61
N VAL A 186 -18.92 14.05 -7.47
CA VAL A 186 -18.27 14.11 -6.15
C VAL A 186 -18.31 12.73 -5.51
N VAL A 187 -17.14 12.20 -5.13
CA VAL A 187 -17.00 11.06 -4.22
C VAL A 187 -17.09 11.62 -2.80
N PRO A 188 -18.20 11.41 -2.09
CA PRO A 188 -18.41 12.03 -0.80
C PRO A 188 -17.63 11.31 0.29
N ALA A 189 -17.22 12.07 1.32
CA ALA A 189 -16.51 11.52 2.48
C ALA A 189 -16.87 12.28 3.76
N ASP A 190 -16.79 11.57 4.89
CA ASP A 190 -16.80 12.10 6.26
C ASP A 190 -15.38 12.06 6.84
N LEU A 191 -14.54 11.17 6.29
CA LEU A 191 -13.15 10.96 6.67
C LEU A 191 -12.25 10.88 5.42
N ILE A 192 -11.10 11.55 5.47
CA ILE A 192 -10.01 11.35 4.52
C ILE A 192 -8.78 10.86 5.28
N VAL A 193 -8.27 9.67 4.92
CA VAL A 193 -7.04 9.11 5.48
C VAL A 193 -5.89 9.27 4.50
N LEU A 194 -4.77 9.81 4.98
CA LEU A 194 -3.56 9.97 4.20
C LEU A 194 -2.65 8.76 4.39
N GLY A 195 -2.82 7.74 3.55
CA GLY A 195 -1.93 6.57 3.42
C GLY A 195 -0.73 6.86 2.52
N THR A 196 -0.13 8.05 2.67
CA THR A 196 0.85 8.62 1.73
C THR A 196 2.31 8.29 2.06
N GLY A 197 2.54 7.42 3.03
CA GLY A 197 3.86 6.98 3.46
C GLY A 197 4.59 8.01 4.32
N TYR A 198 5.87 7.77 4.51
CA TYR A 198 6.74 8.52 5.42
C TYR A 198 7.94 9.10 4.68
N PHE A 199 8.56 10.11 5.28
CA PHE A 199 9.85 10.60 4.80
C PHE A 199 10.94 9.55 5.03
N PRO A 200 11.93 9.44 4.11
CA PRO A 200 13.07 8.55 4.31
C PRO A 200 13.86 8.94 5.56
N GLN A 201 14.46 7.96 6.23
CA GLN A 201 15.24 8.18 7.46
C GLN A 201 16.35 9.23 7.30
N ARG A 202 16.96 9.32 6.11
CA ARG A 202 17.96 10.37 5.82
C ARG A 202 17.43 11.78 6.03
N GLU A 203 16.14 12.00 5.81
CA GLU A 203 15.52 13.31 6.07
C GLU A 203 15.45 13.62 7.55
N LEU A 204 15.22 12.62 8.40
CA LEU A 204 15.29 12.74 9.84
C LEU A 204 16.71 13.08 10.29
N VAL A 205 17.71 12.36 9.75
CA VAL A 205 19.14 12.62 10.02
C VAL A 205 19.51 14.04 9.60
N ARG A 206 19.10 14.46 8.39
CA ARG A 206 19.32 15.82 7.89
C ARG A 206 18.76 16.89 8.84
N ARG A 207 17.54 16.72 9.31
CA ARG A 207 16.90 17.65 10.25
C ARG A 207 17.57 17.68 11.62
N ALA A 208 18.06 16.53 12.09
CA ALA A 208 18.66 16.40 13.41
C ALA A 208 20.12 16.83 13.44
N LEU A 209 20.92 16.51 12.40
CA LEU A 209 22.37 16.63 12.38
C LEU A 209 22.91 17.58 11.29
N GLY A 210 22.08 18.09 10.41
CA GLY A 210 22.45 19.00 9.31
C GLY A 210 22.79 18.26 7.99
N GLU A 211 22.97 19.06 6.94
CA GLU A 211 23.21 18.57 5.57
C GLU A 211 24.54 17.80 5.41
N GLU A 212 25.56 18.15 6.19
CA GLU A 212 26.90 17.55 6.07
C GLU A 212 26.93 16.07 6.51
N VAL A 213 25.93 15.59 7.24
CA VAL A 213 25.86 14.23 7.81
C VAL A 213 24.82 13.37 7.10
N ALA A 214 23.95 13.97 6.31
CA ALA A 214 22.88 13.31 5.57
C ALA A 214 23.30 12.97 4.11
#